data_503c51da5d046d525fe691c88010e563
#
_entry.id   503c51da5d046d525fe691c88010e563
#
_cell.length_a   1.000
_cell.length_b   1.000
_cell.length_c   1.000
_cell.angle_alpha   90.00
_cell.angle_beta   90.00
_cell.angle_gamma   90.00
#
_symmetry.space_group_name_H-M   'P 1'
#
loop_
_entity.id
_entity.type
_entity.pdbx_description
1 polymer ?
#
loop_
_entity_poly.entity_id
_entity_poly.type
_entity_poly.pdbx_seq_one_letter_code
_entity_poly.pdbx_strand_id
1 'polypeptide(L)'
;MRRAAALAPATASPRGPACLPLASSAFQNGGALFLTWDEGASSAGCCGNASGGQVASLVIAPNSIVGLRSITNETHYSLLRTIEDAWGLAPLGQATNAVAMREYFH
;
A
#
# COMPACT_ATOMS: atom_id res chain seq x y z
N MET A 1 6.21 6.10 -6.31
CA MET A 1 6.23 5.40 -5.01
C MET A 1 7.63 4.90 -4.75
N ARG A 2 8.24 5.17 -3.68
CA ARG A 2 9.63 4.73 -3.47
C ARG A 2 9.89 3.91 -2.23
N ARG A 3 9.06 3.77 -1.29
CA ARG A 3 9.19 2.85 -0.16
C ARG A 3 7.84 2.75 0.52
N ALA A 4 7.14 1.69 0.31
CA ALA A 4 6.10 1.31 1.23
C ALA A 4 6.75 0.70 2.48
N ALA A 5 6.20 0.98 3.63
CA ALA A 5 6.58 0.35 4.88
C ALA A 5 5.36 -0.33 5.48
N ALA A 6 5.50 -1.58 5.86
CA ALA A 6 4.50 -2.24 6.65
C ALA A 6 4.69 -1.87 8.13
N LEU A 7 3.65 -1.39 8.75
CA LEU A 7 3.62 -1.08 10.18
C LEU A 7 2.90 -2.19 10.94
N ALA A 8 3.33 -2.45 12.17
CA ALA A 8 2.61 -3.34 13.05
C ALA A 8 1.18 -2.85 13.24
N PRO A 9 0.20 -3.77 13.38
CA PRO A 9 -1.11 -3.38 13.85
C PRO A 9 -0.93 -2.69 15.21
N ALA A 10 -1.34 -1.44 15.28
CA ALA A 10 -1.32 -0.74 16.54
C ALA A 10 -2.28 -1.46 17.50
N THR A 11 -1.79 -1.85 18.65
CA THR A 11 -2.65 -2.16 19.79
C THR A 11 -3.26 -0.83 20.23
N ALA A 12 -4.32 -0.43 19.55
CA ALA A 12 -4.86 0.90 19.65
C ALA A 12 -5.64 1.04 20.96
N SER A 13 -5.18 1.95 21.78
CA SER A 13 -6.07 2.63 22.72
C SER A 13 -7.14 3.38 21.90
N PRO A 14 -8.45 3.28 22.22
CA PRO A 14 -9.54 3.73 21.34
C PRO A 14 -9.76 5.25 21.36
N ARG A 15 -8.73 6.05 21.22
CA ARG A 15 -8.82 7.51 21.36
C ARG A 15 -8.21 8.24 20.17
N GLY A 16 -8.95 8.30 19.05
CA GLY A 16 -8.63 9.16 17.94
C GLY A 16 -9.30 8.72 16.64
N PRO A 17 -9.61 9.65 15.71
CA PRO A 17 -10.30 9.35 14.45
C PRO A 17 -9.51 8.37 13.56
N ALA A 18 -8.19 8.33 13.68
CA ALA A 18 -7.34 7.40 12.93
C ALA A 18 -7.41 5.94 13.45
N CYS A 19 -7.91 5.73 14.66
CA CYS A 19 -8.01 4.39 15.25
C CYS A 19 -9.27 3.62 14.83
N LEU A 20 -10.29 4.30 14.34
CA LEU A 20 -11.57 3.69 13.99
C LEU A 20 -11.45 2.64 12.88
N PRO A 21 -10.72 2.89 11.75
CA PRO A 21 -10.52 1.87 10.73
C PRO A 21 -9.80 0.63 11.26
N LEU A 22 -8.78 0.82 12.09
CA LEU A 22 -7.97 -0.27 12.64
C LEU A 22 -8.71 -1.12 13.68
N ALA A 23 -9.70 -0.54 14.35
CA ALA A 23 -10.57 -1.24 15.29
C ALA A 23 -11.76 -1.94 14.64
N SER A 24 -11.98 -1.73 13.34
CA SER A 24 -13.09 -2.32 12.61
C SER A 24 -12.95 -3.84 12.47
N SER A 25 -14.08 -4.55 12.46
CA SER A 25 -14.09 -5.99 12.20
C SER A 25 -13.55 -6.32 10.80
N ALA A 26 -13.79 -5.46 9.82
CA ALA A 26 -13.27 -5.61 8.47
C ALA A 26 -11.73 -5.61 8.45
N PHE A 27 -11.09 -4.69 9.18
CA PHE A 27 -9.64 -4.65 9.29
C PHE A 27 -9.11 -5.88 10.04
N GLN A 28 -9.71 -6.21 11.19
CA GLN A 28 -9.24 -7.32 12.04
C GLN A 28 -9.41 -8.69 11.36
N ASN A 29 -10.36 -8.83 10.45
CA ASN A 29 -10.63 -10.06 9.70
C ASN A 29 -9.90 -10.11 8.34
N GLY A 30 -8.71 -9.56 8.25
CA GLY A 30 -7.86 -9.64 7.06
C GLY A 30 -7.92 -8.42 6.15
N GLY A 31 -8.47 -7.31 6.63
CA GLY A 31 -8.43 -6.05 5.92
C GLY A 31 -7.04 -5.43 5.91
N ALA A 32 -6.80 -4.52 4.98
CA ALA A 32 -5.57 -3.74 4.90
C ALA A 32 -5.88 -2.25 4.73
N LEU A 33 -5.09 -1.42 5.36
CA LEU A 33 -5.10 0.02 5.18
C LEU A 33 -3.85 0.41 4.39
N PHE A 34 -4.07 1.04 3.23
CA PHE A 34 -3.02 1.66 2.46
C PHE A 34 -3.11 3.18 2.63
N LEU A 35 -2.02 3.78 3.07
CA LEU A 35 -1.90 5.24 3.16
C LEU A 35 -0.88 5.68 2.14
N THR A 36 -1.28 6.53 1.21
CA THR A 36 -0.41 7.03 0.15
C THR A 36 -0.84 8.44 -0.28
N TRP A 37 -0.02 9.08 -1.07
CA TRP A 37 -0.31 10.38 -1.67
C TRP A 37 -0.57 10.22 -3.16
N ASP A 38 -1.30 11.15 -3.73
CA ASP A 38 -1.66 11.17 -5.14
C ASP A 38 -0.44 11.40 -6.05
N GLU A 39 0.39 12.40 -5.72
CA GLU A 39 1.59 12.73 -6.49
C GLU A 39 2.70 13.34 -5.62
N GLY A 40 3.91 13.33 -6.14
CA GLY A 40 5.06 13.99 -5.56
C GLY A 40 5.36 15.32 -6.26
N ALA A 41 6.30 16.08 -5.73
CA ALA A 41 6.66 17.40 -6.24
C ALA A 41 7.40 17.35 -7.59
N SER A 42 8.10 16.26 -7.90
CA SER A 42 8.93 16.13 -9.10
C SER A 42 9.26 14.67 -9.39
N SER A 43 9.35 14.32 -10.67
CA SER A 43 9.86 13.01 -11.13
C SER A 43 11.38 12.99 -11.33
N ALA A 44 12.08 14.09 -11.05
CA ALA A 44 13.53 14.18 -11.24
C ALA A 44 14.27 13.13 -10.39
N GLY A 45 15.08 12.31 -11.04
CA GLY A 45 15.90 11.29 -10.37
C GLY A 45 15.13 10.09 -9.82
N CYS A 46 13.86 9.91 -10.19
CA CYS A 46 13.06 8.77 -9.75
C CYS A 46 12.19 8.17 -10.86
N CYS A 47 11.50 7.15 -10.50
CA CYS A 47 10.19 6.73 -10.98
C CYS A 47 10.18 5.87 -12.25
N GLY A 48 11.33 5.55 -12.86
CA GLY A 48 11.40 4.66 -14.01
C GLY A 48 10.49 5.13 -15.16
N ASN A 49 9.49 4.34 -15.48
CA ASN A 49 8.47 4.64 -16.49
C ASN A 49 7.22 5.33 -15.92
N ALA A 50 7.17 5.59 -14.62
CA ALA A 50 6.08 6.31 -13.98
C ALA A 50 6.33 7.82 -14.02
N SER A 51 5.26 8.61 -13.88
CA SER A 51 5.29 10.07 -13.77
C SER A 51 4.55 10.52 -12.50
N GLY A 52 4.65 11.80 -12.16
CA GLY A 52 3.98 12.36 -10.99
C GLY A 52 4.81 12.36 -9.71
N GLY A 53 6.08 11.98 -9.79
CA GLY A 53 7.02 12.05 -8.67
C GLY A 53 6.93 10.88 -7.69
N GLN A 54 7.77 10.97 -6.69
CA GLN A 54 7.93 9.96 -5.67
C GLN A 54 7.07 10.30 -4.45
N VAL A 55 6.26 9.35 -4.01
CA VAL A 55 5.41 9.49 -2.83
C VAL A 55 5.76 8.45 -1.76
N ALA A 56 5.48 8.77 -0.52
CA ALA A 56 5.52 7.79 0.56
C ALA A 56 4.27 6.90 0.49
N SER A 57 4.41 5.65 0.91
CA SER A 57 3.27 4.75 1.07
C SER A 57 3.47 3.85 2.28
N LEU A 58 2.39 3.59 2.99
CA LEU A 58 2.37 2.72 4.15
C LEU A 58 1.34 1.61 3.94
N VAL A 59 1.71 0.39 4.30
CA VAL A 59 0.81 -0.76 4.35
C VAL A 59 0.63 -1.18 5.79
N ILE A 60 -0.59 -1.20 6.26
CA ILE A 60 -0.96 -1.55 7.63
C ILE A 60 -2.01 -2.66 7.57
N ALA A 61 -1.68 -3.84 8.06
CA ALA A 61 -2.58 -4.98 8.08
C ALA A 61 -2.21 -5.94 9.21
N PRO A 62 -3.17 -6.73 9.74
CA PRO A 62 -2.87 -7.74 10.76
C PRO A 62 -1.84 -8.79 10.32
N ASN A 63 -1.81 -9.11 9.02
CA ASN A 63 -0.89 -10.06 8.41
C ASN A 63 0.27 -9.39 7.65
N SER A 64 0.55 -8.11 7.88
CA SER A 64 1.67 -7.44 7.24
C SER A 64 3.00 -7.79 7.90
N ILE A 65 4.07 -7.81 7.09
CA ILE A 65 5.44 -8.00 7.57
C ILE A 65 5.92 -6.70 8.21
N VAL A 66 6.01 -6.69 9.53
CA VAL A 66 6.35 -5.49 10.30
C VAL A 66 7.75 -5.01 10.00
N GLY A 67 7.88 -3.70 9.74
CA GLY A 67 9.17 -3.05 9.50
C GLY A 67 9.76 -3.29 8.11
N LEU A 68 9.07 -4.02 7.23
CA LEU A 68 9.52 -4.19 5.85
C LEU A 68 9.60 -2.82 5.16
N ARG A 69 10.72 -2.63 4.45
CA ARG A 69 10.93 -1.49 3.57
C ARG A 69 11.29 -2.01 2.19
N SER A 70 10.36 -1.92 1.27
CA SER A 70 10.61 -2.37 -0.10
C SER A 70 11.57 -1.43 -0.84
N ILE A 71 12.37 -2.02 -1.71
CA ILE A 71 13.16 -1.34 -2.73
C ILE A 71 12.58 -1.55 -4.14
N THR A 72 11.50 -2.31 -4.24
CA THR A 72 10.78 -2.54 -5.49
C THR A 72 10.19 -1.23 -5.98
N ASN A 73 10.33 -0.98 -7.29
CA ASN A 73 9.74 0.19 -7.91
C ASN A 73 8.24 -0.03 -8.12
N GLU A 74 7.45 0.43 -7.17
CA GLU A 74 6.00 0.32 -7.17
C GLU A 74 5.36 1.65 -7.59
N THR A 75 4.18 1.56 -8.16
CA THR A 75 3.38 2.70 -8.62
C THR A 75 1.94 2.59 -8.10
N HIS A 76 1.10 3.59 -8.37
CA HIS A 76 -0.33 3.49 -8.08
C HIS A 76 -0.99 2.32 -8.81
N TYR A 77 -0.46 1.91 -9.97
CA TYR A 77 -0.91 0.69 -10.64
C TYR A 77 -0.56 -0.58 -9.86
N SER A 78 0.52 -0.57 -9.09
CA SER A 78 0.88 -1.67 -8.19
C SER A 78 -0.17 -1.83 -7.07
N LEU A 79 -0.63 -0.70 -6.52
CA LEU A 79 -1.70 -0.70 -5.53
C LEU A 79 -3.02 -1.21 -6.14
N LEU A 80 -3.41 -0.69 -7.30
CA LEU A 80 -4.60 -1.15 -8.02
C LEU A 80 -4.51 -2.66 -8.30
N ARG A 81 -3.38 -3.14 -8.83
CA ARG A 81 -3.15 -4.57 -9.09
C ARG A 81 -3.26 -5.41 -7.82
N THR A 82 -2.79 -4.91 -6.70
CA THR A 82 -2.89 -5.60 -5.40
C THR A 82 -4.34 -5.79 -4.98
N ILE A 83 -5.17 -4.77 -5.16
CA ILE A 83 -6.61 -4.81 -4.87
C ILE A 83 -7.31 -5.80 -5.82
N GLU A 84 -7.04 -5.70 -7.11
CA GLU A 84 -7.61 -6.59 -8.12
C GLU A 84 -7.28 -8.06 -7.84
N ASP A 85 -6.02 -8.35 -7.56
CA ASP A 85 -5.56 -9.70 -7.23
C ASP A 85 -6.23 -10.24 -5.95
N ALA A 86 -6.37 -9.39 -4.93
CA ALA A 86 -6.99 -9.79 -3.65
C ALA A 86 -8.47 -10.16 -3.81
N TRP A 87 -9.15 -9.59 -4.78
CA TRP A 87 -10.59 -9.79 -5.01
C TRP A 87 -10.88 -10.68 -6.22
N GLY A 88 -9.83 -11.22 -6.86
CA GLY A 88 -9.96 -12.06 -8.05
C GLY A 88 -10.51 -11.32 -9.27
N LEU A 89 -10.25 -10.03 -9.37
CA LEU A 89 -10.70 -9.19 -10.47
C LEU A 89 -9.68 -9.21 -11.62
N ALA A 90 -10.16 -9.03 -12.83
CA ALA A 90 -9.30 -8.87 -13.99
C ALA A 90 -8.58 -7.51 -13.93
N PRO A 91 -7.27 -7.45 -14.15
CA PRO A 91 -6.52 -6.21 -14.11
C PRO A 91 -6.98 -5.19 -15.16
N LEU A 92 -7.07 -3.93 -14.77
CA LEU A 92 -7.49 -2.82 -15.61
C LEU A 92 -6.28 -2.03 -16.14
N GLY A 93 -6.29 -1.73 -17.42
CA GLY A 93 -5.32 -0.83 -18.04
C GLY A 93 -3.87 -1.19 -17.71
N GLN A 94 -3.11 -0.22 -17.21
CA GLN A 94 -1.69 -0.40 -16.86
C GLN A 94 -1.45 -1.29 -15.63
N ALA A 95 -2.46 -1.55 -14.82
CA ALA A 95 -2.35 -2.51 -13.72
C ALA A 95 -2.03 -3.94 -14.23
N THR A 96 -2.38 -4.26 -15.47
CA THR A 96 -2.03 -5.53 -16.12
C THR A 96 -0.52 -5.81 -16.08
N ASN A 97 0.30 -4.77 -16.24
CA ASN A 97 1.76 -4.87 -16.28
C ASN A 97 2.42 -4.51 -14.95
N ALA A 98 1.65 -4.15 -13.94
CA ALA A 98 2.18 -3.74 -12.65
C ALA A 98 2.49 -4.93 -11.75
N VAL A 99 3.52 -4.78 -10.93
CA VAL A 99 3.83 -5.74 -9.87
C VAL A 99 2.91 -5.47 -8.68
N ALA A 100 2.20 -6.50 -8.20
CA ALA A 100 1.39 -6.39 -7.01
C ALA A 100 2.26 -6.32 -5.74
N MET A 101 1.80 -5.58 -4.74
CA MET A 101 2.49 -5.33 -3.48
C MET A 101 2.39 -6.53 -2.52
N ARG A 102 2.63 -7.75 -3.01
CA ARG A 102 2.47 -8.98 -2.22
C ARG A 102 3.55 -9.17 -1.16
N GLU A 103 4.72 -8.59 -1.37
CA GLU A 103 5.86 -8.72 -0.46
C GLU A 103 5.60 -8.17 0.95
N TYR A 104 4.57 -7.35 1.13
CA TYR A 104 4.20 -6.79 2.43
C TYR A 104 3.37 -7.72 3.31
N PHE A 105 2.90 -8.83 2.78
CA PHE A 105 1.99 -9.76 3.46
C PHE A 105 2.60 -11.14 3.65
N HIS A 106 2.19 -11.80 4.73
CA HIS A 106 2.52 -13.21 5.00
C HIS A 106 1.70 -14.16 4.14
#